data_0b10504603dc7a825ce366643388eba5
#
_entry.id   0b10504603dc7a825ce366643388eba5
#
_cell.length_a   1.000
_cell.length_b   1.000
_cell.length_c   1.000
_cell.angle_alpha   90.00
_cell.angle_beta   90.00
_cell.angle_gamma   90.00
#
_symmetry.space_group_name_H-M   'P 1'
#
loop_
_entity.id
_entity.type
_entity.pdbx_description
1 polymer ?
#
loop_
_entity_poly.entity_id
_entity_poly.type
_entity_poly.pdbx_seq_one_letter_code
_entity_poly.pdbx_strand_id
1 'polypeptide(L)'
;MNQEILNNIIEKEVQKSSITSKDIPDLDLYMDQIMTLFDSHLANNKKNEDDKLLTKTMINNYSKSKVITQVKGKKYTKEQIIQMLMIYQLKNNLSIQEIKDLLIPIYESNTDLSKLYDHFIEIKHSINQQLQKMIQQIIKDYQLDINQYHDLFLLIASDRKSVV
;
A
#
# COMPACT_ATOMS: atom_id res chain seq x y z
N MET A 1 22.05 -17.82 1.18
CA MET A 1 22.08 -16.40 1.61
C MET A 1 21.50 -15.49 0.51
N ASN A 2 21.99 -15.56 -0.72
CA ASN A 2 21.54 -14.64 -1.77
C ASN A 2 20.14 -14.96 -2.29
N GLN A 3 19.75 -16.23 -2.39
CA GLN A 3 18.38 -16.64 -2.70
C GLN A 3 17.38 -16.11 -1.66
N GLU A 4 17.79 -16.14 -0.40
CA GLU A 4 16.98 -15.65 0.71
C GLU A 4 16.84 -14.10 0.67
N ILE A 5 17.92 -13.39 0.32
CA ILE A 5 17.87 -11.93 0.13
C ILE A 5 16.95 -11.57 -1.03
N LEU A 6 17.06 -12.23 -2.18
CA LEU A 6 16.21 -11.97 -3.34
C LEU A 6 14.74 -12.32 -3.04
N ASN A 7 14.49 -13.48 -2.44
CA ASN A 7 13.14 -13.87 -2.04
C ASN A 7 12.56 -12.86 -1.05
N ASN A 8 13.33 -12.41 -0.07
CA ASN A 8 12.89 -11.38 0.88
C ASN A 8 12.58 -10.04 0.20
N ILE A 9 13.36 -9.65 -0.83
CA ILE A 9 13.09 -8.43 -1.59
C ILE A 9 11.82 -8.58 -2.43
N ILE A 10 11.70 -9.69 -3.17
CA ILE A 10 10.51 -9.99 -3.98
C ILE A 10 9.28 -10.13 -3.08
N GLU A 11 9.37 -10.87 -1.99
CA GLU A 11 8.27 -11.04 -1.04
C GLU A 11 7.85 -9.72 -0.40
N LYS A 12 8.80 -8.89 0.02
CA LYS A 12 8.48 -7.57 0.59
C LYS A 12 7.80 -6.61 -0.39
N GLU A 13 8.14 -6.66 -1.66
CA GLU A 13 7.53 -5.77 -2.66
C GLU A 13 6.26 -6.37 -3.28
N VAL A 14 6.21 -7.69 -3.45
CA VAL A 14 5.15 -8.38 -4.18
C VAL A 14 4.07 -8.94 -3.26
N GLN A 15 4.42 -9.37 -2.04
CA GLN A 15 3.49 -9.99 -1.08
C GLN A 15 3.03 -9.03 0.02
N LYS A 16 3.07 -7.71 -0.23
CA LYS A 16 2.50 -6.75 0.72
C LYS A 16 1.05 -7.11 1.02
N SER A 17 0.76 -7.33 2.29
CA SER A 17 -0.59 -7.59 2.77
C SER A 17 -1.50 -6.42 2.42
N SER A 18 -2.73 -6.71 2.07
CA SER A 18 -3.74 -5.70 1.77
C SER A 18 -4.99 -5.97 2.59
N ILE A 19 -5.63 -4.90 3.04
CA ILE A 19 -6.96 -4.94 3.64
C ILE A 19 -7.95 -4.74 2.49
N THR A 20 -8.92 -5.60 2.35
CA THR A 20 -10.04 -5.44 1.42
C THR A 20 -11.23 -4.77 2.11
N SER A 21 -12.22 -4.34 1.36
CA SER A 21 -13.43 -3.76 1.96
C SER A 21 -14.19 -4.74 2.85
N LYS A 22 -14.04 -6.04 2.62
CA LYS A 22 -14.68 -7.11 3.41
C LYS A 22 -14.04 -7.30 4.78
N ASP A 23 -12.77 -6.92 4.94
CA ASP A 23 -12.05 -7.00 6.21
C ASP A 23 -12.45 -5.87 7.16
N ILE A 24 -13.12 -4.83 6.66
CA ILE A 24 -13.59 -3.68 7.42
C ILE A 24 -15.01 -3.96 7.90
N PRO A 25 -15.28 -3.92 9.22
CA PRO A 25 -16.63 -4.11 9.74
C PRO A 25 -17.63 -3.08 9.21
N ASP A 26 -18.88 -3.48 9.04
CA ASP A 26 -19.99 -2.60 8.62
C ASP A 26 -20.55 -1.78 9.81
N LEU A 27 -19.67 -1.27 10.65
CA LEU A 27 -19.99 -0.40 11.79
C LEU A 27 -18.89 0.65 11.95
N ASP A 28 -19.25 1.79 12.55
CA ASP A 28 -18.31 2.87 12.79
C ASP A 28 -17.31 2.51 13.89
N LEU A 29 -16.02 2.73 13.62
CA LEU A 29 -14.92 2.37 14.51
C LEU A 29 -14.28 3.60 15.18
N TYR A 30 -13.85 3.43 16.43
CA TYR A 30 -12.96 4.38 17.08
C TYR A 30 -11.53 4.28 16.52
N MET A 31 -10.75 5.35 16.66
CA MET A 31 -9.36 5.40 16.19
C MET A 31 -8.51 4.21 16.67
N ASP A 32 -8.65 3.80 17.92
CA ASP A 32 -7.86 2.68 18.47
C ASP A 32 -8.22 1.35 17.83
N GLN A 33 -9.49 1.15 17.48
CA GLN A 33 -9.95 -0.04 16.76
C GLN A 33 -9.41 -0.06 15.33
N ILE A 34 -9.36 1.11 14.67
CA ILE A 34 -8.77 1.26 13.33
C ILE A 34 -7.27 0.94 13.37
N MET A 35 -6.54 1.45 14.38
CA MET A 35 -5.12 1.14 14.54
C MET A 35 -4.89 -0.36 14.72
N THR A 36 -5.70 -1.02 15.54
CA THR A 36 -5.64 -2.47 15.74
C THR A 36 -5.93 -3.22 14.44
N LEU A 37 -6.93 -2.80 13.67
CA LEU A 37 -7.26 -3.39 12.37
C LEU A 37 -6.06 -3.28 11.40
N PHE A 38 -5.46 -2.10 11.30
CA PHE A 38 -4.31 -1.88 10.41
C PHE A 38 -3.09 -2.68 10.86
N ASP A 39 -2.77 -2.67 12.15
CA ASP A 39 -1.62 -3.41 12.67
C ASP A 39 -1.80 -4.92 12.47
N SER A 40 -2.99 -5.47 12.66
CA SER A 40 -3.23 -6.90 12.49
C SER A 40 -3.12 -7.37 11.03
N HIS A 41 -3.53 -6.55 10.06
CA HIS A 41 -3.55 -6.93 8.64
C HIS A 41 -2.31 -6.47 7.87
N LEU A 42 -1.70 -5.37 8.28
CA LEU A 42 -0.58 -4.74 7.56
C LEU A 42 0.78 -4.93 8.24
N ALA A 43 0.85 -5.72 9.32
CA ALA A 43 2.10 -5.92 10.07
C ALA A 43 3.27 -6.37 9.17
N ASN A 44 3.00 -7.25 8.21
CA ASN A 44 4.00 -7.76 7.26
C ASN A 44 4.51 -6.70 6.26
N ASN A 45 3.86 -5.55 6.16
CA ASN A 45 4.29 -4.46 5.28
C ASN A 45 5.33 -3.54 5.92
N LYS A 46 5.60 -3.71 7.21
CA LYS A 46 6.64 -2.94 7.92
C LYS A 46 8.02 -3.32 7.41
N LYS A 47 8.86 -2.31 7.16
CA LYS A 47 10.26 -2.51 6.77
C LYS A 47 11.13 -2.95 7.96
N ASN A 48 10.75 -2.48 9.15
CA ASN A 48 11.35 -2.85 10.44
C ASN A 48 10.26 -2.73 11.54
N GLU A 49 10.58 -3.17 12.75
CA GLU A 49 9.62 -3.16 13.88
C GLU A 49 9.13 -1.76 14.26
N ASP A 50 9.96 -0.74 14.07
CA ASP A 50 9.64 0.67 14.39
C ASP A 50 8.87 1.37 13.26
N ASP A 51 8.70 0.75 12.09
CA ASP A 51 8.01 1.34 10.96
C ASP A 51 6.51 1.48 11.25
N LYS A 52 6.02 2.71 11.15
CA LYS A 52 4.61 3.04 11.39
C LYS A 52 3.88 3.17 10.07
N LEU A 53 3.01 2.23 9.80
CA LEU A 53 2.21 2.18 8.55
C LEU A 53 1.30 3.41 8.41
N LEU A 54 0.45 3.62 9.41
CA LEU A 54 -0.35 4.83 9.62
C LEU A 54 -0.39 5.11 11.13
N THR A 55 -0.22 6.37 11.52
CA THR A 55 -0.31 6.79 12.91
C THR A 55 -1.55 7.64 13.14
N LYS A 56 -2.00 7.73 14.40
CA LYS A 56 -3.08 8.67 14.79
C LYS A 56 -2.77 10.09 14.35
N THR A 57 -1.51 10.52 14.48
CA THR A 57 -1.06 11.84 14.05
C THR A 57 -1.20 12.04 12.54
N MET A 58 -0.82 11.04 11.74
CA MET A 58 -1.00 11.08 10.30
C MET A 58 -2.48 11.20 9.92
N ILE A 59 -3.34 10.37 10.50
CA ILE A 59 -4.79 10.39 10.23
C ILE A 59 -5.38 11.75 10.61
N ASN A 60 -4.98 12.31 11.77
CA ASN A 60 -5.42 13.64 12.18
C ASN A 60 -4.97 14.74 11.20
N ASN A 61 -3.74 14.64 10.66
CA ASN A 61 -3.25 15.59 9.66
C ASN A 61 -4.03 15.49 8.35
N TYR A 62 -4.33 14.27 7.87
CA TYR A 62 -5.14 14.05 6.68
C TYR A 62 -6.59 14.55 6.87
N SER A 63 -7.16 14.38 8.06
CA SER A 63 -8.47 14.92 8.40
C SER A 63 -8.47 16.47 8.41
N LYS A 64 -7.45 17.08 9.02
CA LYS A 64 -7.29 18.55 9.02
C LYS A 64 -7.08 19.12 7.61
N SER A 65 -6.36 18.41 6.76
CA SER A 65 -6.13 18.78 5.36
C SER A 65 -7.34 18.49 4.48
N LYS A 66 -8.42 17.93 5.03
CA LYS A 66 -9.65 17.54 4.31
C LYS A 66 -9.42 16.49 3.21
N VAL A 67 -8.38 15.66 3.35
CA VAL A 67 -8.14 14.50 2.49
C VAL A 67 -8.98 13.30 2.94
N ILE A 68 -9.33 13.27 4.22
CA ILE A 68 -10.39 12.41 4.76
C ILE A 68 -11.64 13.28 4.94
N THR A 69 -12.79 12.80 4.50
CA THR A 69 -14.07 13.50 4.65
C THR A 69 -14.39 13.77 6.12
N GLN A 70 -15.17 14.82 6.36
CA GLN A 70 -15.44 15.28 7.72
C GLN A 70 -16.00 14.19 8.63
N VAL A 71 -15.30 13.97 9.73
CA VAL A 71 -15.71 13.00 10.78
C VAL A 71 -16.76 13.65 11.68
N LYS A 72 -17.89 12.95 11.85
CA LYS A 72 -18.93 13.34 12.79
C LYS A 72 -18.72 12.61 14.11
N GLY A 73 -18.35 13.35 15.16
CA GLY A 73 -18.07 12.78 16.48
C GLY A 73 -16.67 12.14 16.58
N LYS A 74 -16.59 10.97 17.22
CA LYS A 74 -15.31 10.28 17.52
C LYS A 74 -15.09 8.98 16.75
N LYS A 75 -16.05 8.59 15.92
CA LYS A 75 -16.02 7.35 15.16
C LYS A 75 -15.89 7.64 13.67
N TYR A 76 -15.25 6.74 12.98
CA TYR A 76 -15.02 6.77 11.53
C TYR A 76 -15.89 5.72 10.85
N THR A 77 -16.53 6.12 9.77
CA THR A 77 -17.32 5.22 8.93
C THR A 77 -16.41 4.29 8.14
N LYS A 78 -16.96 3.18 7.63
CA LYS A 78 -16.26 2.27 6.72
C LYS A 78 -15.68 3.02 5.52
N GLU A 79 -16.42 3.96 4.95
CA GLU A 79 -15.96 4.79 3.83
C GLU A 79 -14.73 5.62 4.18
N GLN A 80 -14.71 6.24 5.36
CA GLN A 80 -13.54 7.00 5.84
C GLN A 80 -12.34 6.09 6.11
N ILE A 81 -12.55 4.86 6.56
CA ILE A 81 -11.47 3.87 6.72
C ILE A 81 -10.90 3.47 5.36
N ILE A 82 -11.74 3.32 4.33
CA ILE A 82 -11.28 3.09 2.95
C ILE A 82 -10.49 4.29 2.44
N GLN A 83 -10.91 5.52 2.72
CA GLN A 83 -10.13 6.72 2.39
C GLN A 83 -8.74 6.69 3.05
N MET A 84 -8.63 6.28 4.31
CA MET A 84 -7.33 6.09 4.98
C MET A 84 -6.46 5.05 4.28
N LEU A 85 -7.04 3.93 3.83
CA LEU A 85 -6.32 2.91 3.09
C LEU A 85 -5.87 3.39 1.70
N MET A 86 -6.69 4.17 1.00
CA MET A 86 -6.29 4.80 -0.27
C MET A 86 -5.11 5.76 -0.06
N ILE A 87 -5.15 6.59 0.99
CA ILE A 87 -4.04 7.46 1.36
C ILE A 87 -2.79 6.65 1.71
N TYR A 88 -2.93 5.56 2.44
CA TYR A 88 -1.83 4.65 2.76
C TYR A 88 -1.10 4.15 1.52
N GLN A 89 -1.80 3.82 0.45
CA GLN A 89 -1.20 3.38 -0.80
C GLN A 89 -0.41 4.48 -1.52
N LEU A 90 -0.79 5.74 -1.33
CA LEU A 90 -0.25 6.90 -2.05
C LEU A 90 0.82 7.67 -1.27
N LYS A 91 0.80 7.62 0.06
CA LYS A 91 1.58 8.49 0.96
C LYS A 91 3.09 8.47 0.77
N ASN A 92 3.64 7.40 0.21
CA ASN A 92 5.07 7.27 0.00
C ASN A 92 5.55 7.85 -1.35
N ASN A 93 4.61 8.09 -2.28
CA ASN A 93 4.91 8.53 -3.65
C ASN A 93 4.37 9.92 -3.96
N LEU A 94 3.35 10.38 -3.25
CA LEU A 94 2.66 11.63 -3.50
C LEU A 94 2.66 12.51 -2.24
N SER A 95 2.75 13.83 -2.44
CA SER A 95 2.53 14.82 -1.40
C SER A 95 1.05 14.86 -0.97
N ILE A 96 0.77 15.46 0.18
CA ILE A 96 -0.62 15.62 0.66
C ILE A 96 -1.48 16.38 -0.35
N GLN A 97 -0.90 17.39 -1.03
CA GLN A 97 -1.64 18.15 -2.04
C GLN A 97 -1.98 17.31 -3.26
N GLU A 98 -1.03 16.54 -3.79
CA GLU A 98 -1.26 15.64 -4.93
C GLU A 98 -2.28 14.55 -4.59
N ILE A 99 -2.22 13.98 -3.37
CA ILE A 99 -3.22 13.02 -2.88
C ILE A 99 -4.61 13.68 -2.85
N LYS A 100 -4.70 14.92 -2.36
CA LYS A 100 -5.94 15.68 -2.29
C LYS A 100 -6.50 15.94 -3.68
N ASP A 101 -5.67 16.40 -4.60
CA ASP A 101 -6.08 16.71 -5.98
C ASP A 101 -6.57 15.46 -6.72
N LEU A 102 -6.03 14.29 -6.38
CA LEU A 102 -6.47 13.01 -6.94
C LEU A 102 -7.77 12.49 -6.30
N LEU A 103 -7.87 12.52 -4.98
CA LEU A 103 -8.94 11.82 -4.26
C LEU A 103 -10.23 12.64 -4.11
N ILE A 104 -10.15 13.97 -3.97
CA ILE A 104 -11.35 14.81 -3.77
C ILE A 104 -12.34 14.67 -4.92
N PRO A 105 -11.96 14.74 -6.20
CA PRO A 105 -12.90 14.52 -7.31
C PRO A 105 -13.59 13.15 -7.27
N ILE A 106 -12.87 12.11 -6.78
CA ILE A 106 -13.44 10.77 -6.60
C ILE A 106 -14.52 10.77 -5.51
N TYR A 107 -14.26 11.44 -4.39
CA TYR A 107 -15.22 11.54 -3.27
C TYR A 107 -16.47 12.36 -3.64
N GLU A 108 -16.31 13.37 -4.49
CA GLU A 108 -17.40 14.22 -4.97
C GLU A 108 -18.22 13.55 -6.06
N SER A 109 -17.71 12.49 -6.68
CA SER A 109 -18.47 11.68 -7.62
C SER A 109 -19.35 10.66 -6.87
N ASN A 110 -20.33 10.08 -7.56
CA ASN A 110 -21.15 8.99 -7.01
C ASN A 110 -20.42 7.62 -7.05
N THR A 111 -19.10 7.61 -6.93
CA THR A 111 -18.30 6.40 -6.98
C THR A 111 -18.42 5.62 -5.66
N ASP A 112 -18.74 4.35 -5.77
CA ASP A 112 -18.68 3.42 -4.64
C ASP A 112 -17.21 3.15 -4.28
N LEU A 113 -16.72 3.77 -3.20
CA LEU A 113 -15.32 3.68 -2.79
C LEU A 113 -14.91 2.25 -2.40
N SER A 114 -15.83 1.43 -1.86
CA SER A 114 -15.54 0.05 -1.54
C SER A 114 -15.21 -0.76 -2.79
N LYS A 115 -16.03 -0.63 -3.82
CA LYS A 115 -15.80 -1.29 -5.11
C LYS A 115 -14.56 -0.77 -5.82
N LEU A 116 -14.36 0.54 -5.81
CA LEU A 116 -13.15 1.14 -6.40
C LEU A 116 -11.89 0.62 -5.72
N TYR A 117 -11.89 0.59 -4.40
CA TYR A 117 -10.74 0.14 -3.64
C TYR A 117 -10.47 -1.36 -3.83
N ASP A 118 -11.50 -2.20 -3.80
CA ASP A 118 -11.34 -3.65 -4.05
C ASP A 118 -10.81 -3.91 -5.47
N HIS A 119 -11.31 -3.19 -6.47
CA HIS A 119 -10.79 -3.28 -7.84
C HIS A 119 -9.33 -2.84 -7.95
N PHE A 120 -8.95 -1.79 -7.21
CA PHE A 120 -7.54 -1.40 -7.10
C PHE A 120 -6.66 -2.53 -6.52
N ILE A 121 -7.13 -3.21 -5.47
CA ILE A 121 -6.41 -4.34 -4.86
C ILE A 121 -6.25 -5.50 -5.86
N GLU A 122 -7.28 -5.79 -6.65
CA GLU A 122 -7.22 -6.81 -7.71
C GLU A 122 -6.18 -6.46 -8.78
N ILE A 123 -6.18 -5.21 -9.26
CA ILE A 123 -5.20 -4.72 -10.24
C ILE A 123 -3.79 -4.81 -9.65
N LYS A 124 -3.59 -4.35 -8.42
CA LYS A 124 -2.31 -4.42 -7.73
C LYS A 124 -1.79 -5.85 -7.62
N HIS A 125 -2.67 -6.80 -7.26
CA HIS A 125 -2.31 -8.21 -7.20
C HIS A 125 -1.88 -8.76 -8.57
N SER A 126 -2.62 -8.42 -9.62
CA SER A 126 -2.29 -8.81 -11.00
C SER A 126 -0.93 -8.25 -11.45
N ILE A 127 -0.68 -6.96 -11.18
CA ILE A 127 0.62 -6.32 -11.49
C ILE A 127 1.76 -7.02 -10.74
N ASN A 128 1.57 -7.34 -9.46
CA ASN A 128 2.57 -8.03 -8.67
C ASN A 128 2.92 -9.42 -9.23
N GLN A 129 1.90 -10.17 -9.68
CA GLN A 129 2.13 -11.46 -10.32
C GLN A 129 2.90 -11.32 -11.65
N GLN A 130 2.58 -10.31 -12.45
CA GLN A 130 3.29 -10.02 -13.69
C GLN A 130 4.74 -9.62 -13.43
N LEU A 131 4.98 -8.80 -12.40
CA LEU A 131 6.31 -8.38 -11.98
C LEU A 131 7.17 -9.58 -11.57
N GLN A 132 6.63 -10.53 -10.81
CA GLN A 132 7.36 -11.77 -10.47
C GLN A 132 7.78 -12.55 -11.70
N LYS A 133 6.86 -12.73 -12.66
CA LYS A 133 7.16 -13.43 -13.92
C LYS A 133 8.23 -12.70 -14.74
N MET A 134 8.14 -11.37 -14.79
CA MET A 134 9.12 -10.53 -15.50
C MET A 134 10.50 -10.63 -14.85
N ILE A 135 10.61 -10.60 -13.53
CA ILE A 135 11.90 -10.77 -12.82
C ILE A 135 12.51 -12.13 -13.14
N GLN A 136 11.72 -13.21 -13.07
CA GLN A 136 12.19 -14.55 -13.40
C GLN A 136 12.65 -14.65 -14.86
N GLN A 137 11.95 -14.00 -15.79
CA GLN A 137 12.32 -13.96 -17.20
C GLN A 137 13.63 -13.19 -17.42
N ILE A 138 13.81 -12.05 -16.77
CA ILE A 138 15.05 -11.27 -16.85
C ILE A 138 16.25 -12.09 -16.34
N ILE A 139 16.09 -12.77 -15.20
CA ILE A 139 17.14 -13.64 -14.65
C ILE A 139 17.56 -14.69 -15.70
N LYS A 140 16.58 -15.29 -16.37
CA LYS A 140 16.82 -16.31 -17.41
C LYS A 140 17.47 -15.73 -18.66
N ASP A 141 16.91 -14.64 -19.20
CA ASP A 141 17.34 -14.05 -20.48
C ASP A 141 18.76 -13.50 -20.41
N TYR A 142 19.12 -12.91 -19.27
CA TYR A 142 20.45 -12.34 -19.03
C TYR A 142 21.41 -13.31 -18.32
N GLN A 143 20.95 -14.56 -18.08
CA GLN A 143 21.72 -15.62 -17.40
C GLN A 143 22.32 -15.14 -16.06
N LEU A 144 21.54 -14.35 -15.31
CA LEU A 144 21.98 -13.78 -14.03
C LEU A 144 22.10 -14.88 -12.97
N ASP A 145 23.22 -14.94 -12.29
CA ASP A 145 23.41 -15.75 -11.09
C ASP A 145 23.16 -14.92 -9.83
N ILE A 146 21.98 -15.06 -9.24
CA ILE A 146 21.58 -14.33 -8.04
C ILE A 146 22.46 -14.61 -6.82
N ASN A 147 23.36 -15.61 -6.88
CA ASN A 147 24.37 -15.85 -5.88
C ASN A 147 25.60 -14.96 -6.06
N GLN A 148 25.72 -14.28 -7.19
CA GLN A 148 26.77 -13.31 -7.47
C GLN A 148 26.28 -11.90 -7.14
N TYR A 149 27.03 -11.16 -6.32
CA TYR A 149 26.64 -9.83 -5.87
C TYR A 149 26.49 -8.81 -7.03
N HIS A 150 27.29 -8.92 -8.07
CA HIS A 150 27.18 -8.02 -9.23
C HIS A 150 25.89 -8.26 -10.03
N ASP A 151 25.47 -9.52 -10.22
CA ASP A 151 24.23 -9.85 -10.91
C ASP A 151 23.02 -9.47 -10.05
N LEU A 152 23.08 -9.68 -8.74
CA LEU A 152 22.08 -9.23 -7.79
C LEU A 152 21.95 -7.69 -7.79
N PHE A 153 23.10 -6.97 -7.88
CA PHE A 153 23.10 -5.51 -8.02
C PHE A 153 22.38 -5.08 -9.31
N LEU A 154 22.66 -5.71 -10.45
CA LEU A 154 22.01 -5.39 -11.72
C LEU A 154 20.50 -5.55 -11.64
N LEU A 155 20.03 -6.64 -11.04
CA LEU A 155 18.61 -6.91 -10.88
C LEU A 155 17.92 -5.86 -9.97
N ILE A 156 18.49 -5.60 -8.79
CA ILE A 156 17.90 -4.67 -7.81
C ILE A 156 17.98 -3.22 -8.28
N ALA A 157 19.12 -2.80 -8.87
CA ALA A 157 19.27 -1.44 -9.35
C ALA A 157 18.38 -1.11 -10.54
N SER A 158 18.09 -2.12 -11.38
CA SER A 158 17.17 -1.96 -12.52
C SER A 158 15.72 -1.81 -12.11
N ASP A 159 15.31 -2.43 -11.01
CA ASP A 159 13.94 -2.34 -10.47
C ASP A 159 13.65 -0.95 -9.86
N ARG A 160 14.68 -0.25 -9.39
CA ARG A 160 14.53 1.10 -8.82
C ARG A 160 14.28 2.20 -9.84
N LYS A 161 14.08 1.86 -11.10
CA LYS A 161 13.71 2.83 -12.08
C LYS A 161 12.27 3.23 -11.96
N SER A 162 12.22 4.40 -11.43
CA SER A 162 11.37 5.47 -11.86
C SER A 162 9.91 5.20 -11.67
N VAL A 163 9.53 5.50 -10.52
CA VAL A 163 8.42 6.43 -10.42
C VAL A 163 9.03 7.84 -10.58
N VAL A 164 9.12 8.27 -11.78
CA VAL A 164 9.15 9.68 -12.10
C VAL A 164 7.75 10.04 -12.52
#